data_0b512bf67224045014d72538f85b3987
#
_entry.id   0b512bf67224045014d72538f85b3987
#
_cell.length_a   1.000
_cell.length_b   1.000
_cell.length_c   1.000
_cell.angle_alpha   90.00
_cell.angle_beta   90.00
_cell.angle_gamma   90.00
#
_symmetry.space_group_name_H-M   'P 1'
#
loop_
_entity.id
_entity.type
_entity.pdbx_description
1 polymer ?
#
loop_
_entity_poly.entity_id
_entity_poly.type
_entity_poly.pdbx_seq_one_letter_code
_entity_poly.pdbx_strand_id
1 'polypeptide(L)'
;VPNSAIIHCNPPKIMIYSLVLCFFTAPLEQLRILGSPVRTRNRAGLNPQELAVPVRSKSNRWSTIMNQNLSVRKLARCAVVAAIYVVLCMALQPFSYGAVQVRVAEALCLLPIFGPEYIAGVVLGCFLANLLGSTIVDVIFGTLATLLACVVTYKLRNVRFKGLALAASLPPVLFNAVIIGIEIAVLFPDPSSSAPLWLACITNGISVGIGELISCTVLGVLLVKIIESNASLRKVFVAA
;
A
#
# COMPACT_ATOMS: atom_id res chain seq x y z
N VAL A 1 -11.94 -39.51 -25.78
CA VAL A 1 -11.19 -38.36 -26.32
C VAL A 1 -11.29 -37.29 -25.26
N PRO A 2 -10.20 -36.92 -24.55
CA PRO A 2 -10.26 -35.90 -23.52
C PRO A 2 -10.15 -34.50 -24.16
N ASN A 3 -11.07 -33.61 -23.78
CA ASN A 3 -11.07 -32.20 -24.12
C ASN A 3 -9.87 -31.51 -23.46
N SER A 4 -8.96 -31.05 -24.29
CA SER A 4 -7.87 -30.14 -23.92
C SER A 4 -8.44 -28.78 -23.50
N ALA A 5 -8.32 -28.44 -22.24
CA ALA A 5 -8.60 -27.11 -21.73
C ALA A 5 -7.60 -26.12 -22.34
N ILE A 6 -8.02 -25.35 -23.31
CA ILE A 6 -7.28 -24.22 -23.86
C ILE A 6 -7.29 -23.12 -22.79
N ILE A 7 -6.12 -22.95 -22.15
CA ILE A 7 -5.85 -21.81 -21.28
C ILE A 7 -5.87 -20.57 -22.18
N HIS A 8 -6.96 -19.83 -22.20
CA HIS A 8 -7.02 -18.50 -22.79
C HIS A 8 -6.11 -17.55 -22.00
N CYS A 9 -4.84 -17.45 -22.42
CA CYS A 9 -3.95 -16.38 -22.01
C CYS A 9 -4.50 -15.05 -22.54
N ASN A 10 -5.06 -14.23 -21.68
CA ASN A 10 -5.61 -12.93 -22.03
C ASN A 10 -4.44 -11.94 -22.24
N PRO A 11 -4.13 -11.51 -23.49
CA PRO A 11 -2.95 -10.69 -23.81
C PRO A 11 -2.81 -9.37 -23.04
N PRO A 12 -3.88 -8.66 -22.62
CA PRO A 12 -3.72 -7.45 -21.84
C PRO A 12 -3.10 -7.68 -20.44
N LYS A 13 -3.31 -8.85 -19.82
CA LYS A 13 -2.75 -9.14 -18.50
C LYS A 13 -1.22 -9.28 -18.54
N ILE A 14 -0.66 -9.90 -19.58
CA ILE A 14 0.79 -10.05 -19.75
C ILE A 14 1.47 -8.70 -19.93
N MET A 15 0.86 -7.80 -20.71
CA MET A 15 1.37 -6.45 -20.94
C MET A 15 1.38 -5.60 -19.66
N ILE A 16 0.36 -5.75 -18.81
CA ILE A 16 0.27 -5.06 -17.52
C ILE A 16 1.30 -5.60 -16.53
N TYR A 17 1.54 -6.92 -16.48
CA TYR A 17 2.61 -7.51 -15.67
C TYR A 17 4.00 -7.01 -16.10
N SER A 18 4.25 -6.87 -17.41
CA SER A 18 5.49 -6.30 -17.93
C SER A 18 5.64 -4.82 -17.57
N LEU A 19 4.56 -4.04 -17.57
CA LEU A 19 4.55 -2.63 -17.20
C LEU A 19 4.81 -2.44 -15.71
N VAL A 20 4.16 -3.27 -14.86
CA VAL A 20 4.40 -3.29 -13.41
C VAL A 20 5.84 -3.69 -13.11
N LEU A 21 6.39 -4.71 -13.78
CA LEU A 21 7.79 -5.12 -13.62
C LEU A 21 8.75 -4.00 -14.04
N CYS A 22 8.47 -3.31 -15.17
CA CYS A 22 9.26 -2.19 -15.65
C CYS A 22 9.25 -1.00 -14.69
N PHE A 23 8.10 -0.72 -14.04
CA PHE A 23 7.98 0.35 -13.06
C PHE A 23 8.76 0.05 -11.77
N PHE A 24 8.90 -1.24 -11.40
CA PHE A 24 9.67 -1.67 -10.24
C PHE A 24 11.17 -1.83 -10.49
N THR A 25 11.60 -2.06 -11.74
CA THR A 25 13.04 -2.20 -12.09
C THR A 25 13.70 -0.85 -12.39
N ALA A 26 12.96 0.14 -12.88
CA ALA A 26 13.47 1.45 -13.23
C ALA A 26 14.17 2.22 -12.06
N PRO A 27 13.69 2.19 -10.80
CA PRO A 27 14.38 2.90 -9.72
C PRO A 27 15.70 2.26 -9.29
N LEU A 28 15.95 0.98 -9.59
CA LEU A 28 17.20 0.31 -9.19
C LEU A 28 18.39 0.69 -10.08
N GLU A 29 18.16 1.05 -11.33
CA GLU A 29 19.22 1.53 -12.23
C GLU A 29 19.66 2.97 -11.90
N GLN A 30 18.74 3.82 -11.45
CA GLN A 30 19.10 5.18 -11.02
C GLN A 30 19.97 5.22 -9.76
N LEU A 31 19.87 4.22 -8.88
CA LEU A 31 20.74 4.10 -7.69
C LEU A 31 22.20 3.76 -8.06
N ARG A 32 22.45 3.20 -9.23
CA ARG A 32 23.79 2.85 -9.69
C ARG A 32 24.58 4.05 -10.23
N ILE A 33 23.87 5.09 -10.70
CA ILE A 33 24.51 6.29 -11.29
C ILE A 33 24.99 7.28 -10.20
N LEU A 34 24.44 7.22 -8.98
CA LEU A 34 24.79 8.12 -7.87
C LEU A 34 26.08 7.74 -7.13
N GLY A 35 26.74 6.64 -7.50
CA GLY A 35 27.96 6.11 -6.85
C GLY A 35 29.30 6.47 -7.52
N SER A 36 29.35 7.33 -8.53
CA SER A 36 30.62 7.71 -9.16
C SER A 36 31.35 8.77 -8.33
N PRO A 37 32.64 8.58 -8.04
CA PRO A 37 33.43 9.56 -7.27
C PRO A 37 33.62 10.84 -8.06
N VAL A 38 33.23 11.98 -7.46
CA VAL A 38 33.47 13.31 -8.00
C VAL A 38 34.98 13.55 -8.05
N ARG A 39 35.51 13.61 -9.27
CA ARG A 39 36.92 13.92 -9.57
C ARG A 39 37.21 15.36 -9.12
N THR A 40 37.91 15.53 -8.04
CA THR A 40 38.41 16.86 -7.57
C THR A 40 39.47 17.35 -8.54
N ARG A 41 39.16 18.40 -9.27
CA ARG A 41 40.10 19.11 -10.14
C ARG A 41 40.87 20.12 -9.27
N ASN A 42 42.14 19.85 -9.06
CA ASN A 42 43.05 20.83 -8.43
C ASN A 42 43.06 22.15 -9.23
N ARG A 43 42.66 23.24 -8.61
CA ARG A 43 42.84 24.59 -9.11
C ARG A 43 43.93 25.25 -8.29
N ALA A 44 45.16 25.10 -8.74
CA ALA A 44 46.24 25.98 -8.38
C ALA A 44 46.28 27.11 -9.42
N GLY A 45 46.11 28.39 -9.00
CA GLY A 45 46.36 29.57 -9.81
C GLY A 45 45.17 30.47 -10.13
N LEU A 46 44.38 30.94 -9.14
CA LEU A 46 43.39 31.98 -9.32
C LEU A 46 43.58 33.13 -8.31
N ASN A 47 43.46 34.35 -8.83
CA ASN A 47 43.65 35.66 -8.21
C ASN A 47 42.69 35.87 -7.02
N PRO A 48 43.11 36.49 -5.88
CA PRO A 48 42.28 36.65 -4.68
C PRO A 48 41.00 37.49 -4.84
N GLN A 49 40.87 38.28 -5.90
CA GLN A 49 39.69 39.13 -6.14
C GLN A 49 38.51 38.40 -6.86
N GLU A 50 38.74 37.22 -7.40
CA GLU A 50 37.67 36.40 -8.02
C GLU A 50 37.00 35.47 -7.01
N LEU A 51 37.37 35.48 -5.75
CA LEU A 51 36.87 34.58 -4.69
C LEU A 51 35.65 35.13 -3.94
N ALA A 52 35.00 36.18 -4.41
CA ALA A 52 33.70 36.64 -3.87
C ALA A 52 32.50 35.94 -4.52
N VAL A 53 32.61 34.64 -4.79
CA VAL A 53 31.45 33.79 -4.98
C VAL A 53 30.83 33.56 -3.61
N PRO A 54 29.53 33.89 -3.39
CA PRO A 54 28.91 33.67 -2.10
C PRO A 54 29.07 32.19 -1.73
N VAL A 55 29.86 31.91 -0.68
CA VAL A 55 30.00 30.57 -0.12
C VAL A 55 28.65 30.17 0.39
N ARG A 56 27.87 29.51 -0.51
CA ARG A 56 26.63 28.87 -0.15
C ARG A 56 26.97 27.90 0.96
N SER A 57 26.58 28.26 2.17
CA SER A 57 26.96 27.58 3.40
C SER A 57 26.89 26.05 3.21
N LYS A 58 27.97 25.34 3.52
CA LYS A 58 28.04 23.88 3.51
C LYS A 58 26.85 23.25 4.28
N SER A 59 26.39 23.95 5.33
CA SER A 59 25.19 23.61 6.10
C SER A 59 23.94 23.40 5.25
N ASN A 60 23.67 24.30 4.29
CA ASN A 60 22.47 24.19 3.44
C ASN A 60 22.56 23.06 2.43
N ARG A 61 23.77 22.68 2.02
CA ARG A 61 23.97 21.56 1.09
C ARG A 61 23.75 20.20 1.77
N TRP A 62 24.24 20.05 3.01
CA TRP A 62 24.06 18.83 3.77
C TRP A 62 22.59 18.60 4.17
N SER A 63 21.90 19.65 4.59
CA SER A 63 20.47 19.57 4.92
C SER A 63 19.61 19.19 3.69
N THR A 64 19.96 19.72 2.52
CA THR A 64 19.26 19.37 1.26
C THR A 64 19.51 17.90 0.87
N ILE A 65 20.76 17.42 0.96
CA ILE A 65 21.10 16.02 0.63
C ILE A 65 20.44 15.05 1.64
N MET A 66 20.47 15.37 2.92
CA MET A 66 19.79 14.55 3.94
C MET A 66 18.29 14.49 3.72
N ASN A 67 17.67 15.62 3.41
CA ASN A 67 16.22 15.67 3.16
C ASN A 67 15.82 14.88 1.89
N GLN A 68 16.64 14.93 0.84
CA GLN A 68 16.44 14.11 -0.37
C GLN A 68 16.56 12.61 -0.08
N ASN A 69 17.57 12.20 0.71
CA ASN A 69 17.73 10.78 1.08
C ASN A 69 16.58 10.25 1.93
N LEU A 70 16.04 11.06 2.85
CA LEU A 70 14.87 10.71 3.63
C LEU A 70 13.63 10.56 2.73
N SER A 71 13.45 11.45 1.75
CA SER A 71 12.35 11.38 0.78
C SER A 71 12.42 10.10 -0.08
N VAL A 72 13.61 9.75 -0.59
CA VAL A 72 13.82 8.52 -1.39
C VAL A 72 13.53 7.26 -0.58
N ARG A 73 13.96 7.20 0.68
CA ARG A 73 13.66 6.06 1.57
C ARG A 73 12.15 5.89 1.82
N LYS A 74 11.43 6.99 2.03
CA LYS A 74 9.97 6.96 2.19
C LYS A 74 9.29 6.46 0.92
N LEU A 75 9.71 6.96 -0.24
CA LEU A 75 9.19 6.52 -1.54
C LEU A 75 9.44 5.03 -1.79
N ALA A 76 10.63 4.53 -1.46
CA ALA A 76 10.96 3.11 -1.58
C ALA A 76 10.07 2.23 -0.67
N ARG A 77 9.81 2.67 0.57
CA ARG A 77 8.88 1.96 1.46
C ARG A 77 7.47 1.92 0.90
N CYS A 78 6.94 3.04 0.37
CA CYS A 78 5.65 3.08 -0.29
C CYS A 78 5.57 2.08 -1.44
N ALA A 79 6.59 2.06 -2.31
CA ALA A 79 6.64 1.18 -3.47
C ALA A 79 6.66 -0.31 -3.05
N VAL A 80 7.47 -0.66 -2.05
CA VAL A 80 7.55 -2.04 -1.52
C VAL A 80 6.21 -2.46 -0.92
N VAL A 81 5.56 -1.60 -0.12
CA VAL A 81 4.26 -1.92 0.48
C VAL A 81 3.19 -2.08 -0.60
N ALA A 82 3.16 -1.20 -1.60
CA ALA A 82 2.24 -1.33 -2.72
C ALA A 82 2.45 -2.64 -3.50
N ALA A 83 3.70 -3.03 -3.75
CA ALA A 83 4.04 -4.29 -4.40
C ALA A 83 3.57 -5.50 -3.59
N ILE A 84 3.85 -5.53 -2.29
CA ILE A 84 3.42 -6.61 -1.40
C ILE A 84 1.90 -6.71 -1.40
N TYR A 85 1.19 -5.58 -1.33
CA TYR A 85 -0.26 -5.54 -1.37
C TYR A 85 -0.81 -6.20 -2.65
N VAL A 86 -0.31 -5.78 -3.82
CA VAL A 86 -0.70 -6.34 -5.12
C VAL A 86 -0.42 -7.84 -5.19
N VAL A 87 0.79 -8.27 -4.78
CA VAL A 87 1.18 -9.69 -4.80
C VAL A 87 0.26 -10.52 -3.91
N LEU A 88 -0.05 -10.06 -2.69
CA LEU A 88 -0.96 -10.75 -1.78
C LEU A 88 -2.37 -10.86 -2.36
N CYS A 89 -2.90 -9.80 -2.96
CA CYS A 89 -4.22 -9.83 -3.61
C CYS A 89 -4.26 -10.82 -4.79
N MET A 90 -3.22 -10.80 -5.63
CA MET A 90 -3.17 -11.67 -6.82
C MET A 90 -2.93 -13.13 -6.45
N ALA A 91 -2.01 -13.41 -5.51
CA ALA A 91 -1.69 -14.76 -5.07
C ALA A 91 -2.85 -15.43 -4.34
N LEU A 92 -3.62 -14.64 -3.58
CA LEU A 92 -4.75 -15.12 -2.77
C LEU A 92 -6.11 -14.78 -3.39
N GLN A 93 -6.14 -14.53 -4.69
CA GLN A 93 -7.34 -14.14 -5.42
C GLN A 93 -8.56 -15.05 -5.15
N PRO A 94 -8.44 -16.39 -5.13
CA PRO A 94 -9.59 -17.27 -4.86
C PRO A 94 -10.24 -17.04 -3.49
N PHE A 95 -9.45 -16.63 -2.50
CA PHE A 95 -9.93 -16.34 -1.14
C PHE A 95 -10.42 -14.89 -0.99
N SER A 96 -9.90 -13.98 -1.82
CA SER A 96 -10.23 -12.55 -1.77
C SER A 96 -11.58 -12.19 -2.37
N TYR A 97 -12.11 -13.04 -3.26
CA TYR A 97 -13.36 -12.80 -4.01
C TYR A 97 -14.38 -13.94 -3.80
N GLY A 98 -14.30 -14.68 -2.69
CA GLY A 98 -15.24 -15.73 -2.32
C GLY A 98 -16.48 -15.19 -1.59
N ALA A 99 -17.36 -16.11 -1.14
CA ALA A 99 -18.58 -15.79 -0.38
C ALA A 99 -18.30 -15.01 0.94
N VAL A 100 -17.18 -15.27 1.58
CA VAL A 100 -16.60 -14.44 2.65
C VAL A 100 -15.30 -13.85 2.10
N GLN A 101 -15.31 -12.55 1.84
CA GLN A 101 -14.18 -11.86 1.19
C GLN A 101 -13.08 -11.60 2.21
N VAL A 102 -12.16 -12.55 2.38
CA VAL A 102 -10.97 -12.38 3.24
C VAL A 102 -9.82 -11.83 2.41
N ARG A 103 -9.64 -10.52 2.41
CA ARG A 103 -8.51 -9.85 1.74
C ARG A 103 -7.31 -9.77 2.68
N VAL A 104 -6.43 -10.76 2.67
CA VAL A 104 -5.23 -10.79 3.53
C VAL A 104 -4.37 -9.54 3.38
N ALA A 105 -4.33 -8.94 2.19
CA ALA A 105 -3.61 -7.70 1.92
C ALA A 105 -4.11 -6.50 2.76
N GLU A 106 -5.38 -6.51 3.21
CA GLU A 106 -5.93 -5.47 4.09
C GLU A 106 -5.25 -5.41 5.47
N ALA A 107 -4.55 -6.47 5.88
CA ALA A 107 -3.67 -6.43 7.05
C ALA A 107 -2.63 -5.29 6.97
N LEU A 108 -2.22 -4.90 5.76
CA LEU A 108 -1.30 -3.79 5.52
C LEU A 108 -1.93 -2.42 5.80
N CYS A 109 -3.27 -2.32 5.91
CA CYS A 109 -3.97 -1.08 6.30
C CYS A 109 -3.64 -0.63 7.73
N LEU A 110 -2.94 -1.44 8.52
CA LEU A 110 -2.42 -1.04 9.82
C LEU A 110 -1.01 -0.43 9.76
N LEU A 111 -0.28 -0.53 8.66
CA LEU A 111 1.05 0.07 8.51
C LEU A 111 1.09 1.59 8.68
N PRO A 112 0.04 2.38 8.34
CA PRO A 112 -0.02 3.79 8.67
C PRO A 112 0.23 4.15 10.13
N ILE A 113 0.09 3.20 11.07
CA ILE A 113 0.47 3.39 12.49
C ILE A 113 1.94 3.84 12.61
N PHE A 114 2.82 3.36 11.74
CA PHE A 114 4.26 3.64 11.76
C PHE A 114 4.64 4.92 11.02
N GLY A 115 3.82 5.38 10.07
CA GLY A 115 4.08 6.62 9.34
C GLY A 115 3.03 6.95 8.28
N PRO A 116 2.84 8.25 7.97
CA PRO A 116 1.82 8.68 7.00
C PRO A 116 2.17 8.26 5.56
N GLU A 117 3.45 8.01 5.27
CA GLU A 117 3.90 7.51 3.96
C GLU A 117 3.26 6.18 3.58
N TYR A 118 2.96 5.33 4.56
CA TYR A 118 2.32 4.04 4.31
C TYR A 118 0.88 4.16 3.81
N ILE A 119 0.19 5.27 4.07
CA ILE A 119 -1.14 5.55 3.49
C ILE A 119 -1.04 5.51 1.97
N ALA A 120 -0.08 6.25 1.39
CA ALA A 120 0.11 6.27 -0.06
C ALA A 120 0.48 4.90 -0.63
N GLY A 121 1.35 4.14 0.07
CA GLY A 121 1.75 2.80 -0.35
C GLY A 121 0.58 1.81 -0.38
N VAL A 122 -0.23 1.76 0.67
CA VAL A 122 -1.39 0.86 0.78
C VAL A 122 -2.48 1.24 -0.23
N VAL A 123 -2.81 2.53 -0.33
CA VAL A 123 -3.83 3.03 -1.28
C VAL A 123 -3.44 2.77 -2.73
N LEU A 124 -2.17 3.00 -3.10
CA LEU A 124 -1.66 2.68 -4.43
C LEU A 124 -1.70 1.16 -4.68
N GLY A 125 -1.34 0.35 -3.69
CA GLY A 125 -1.42 -1.11 -3.77
C GLY A 125 -2.85 -1.59 -3.97
N CYS A 126 -3.82 -1.05 -3.22
CA CYS A 126 -5.23 -1.36 -3.36
C CYS A 126 -5.77 -0.96 -4.74
N PHE A 127 -5.46 0.27 -5.19
CA PHE A 127 -5.83 0.76 -6.53
C PHE A 127 -5.33 -0.19 -7.63
N LEU A 128 -4.04 -0.55 -7.61
CA LEU A 128 -3.46 -1.44 -8.61
C LEU A 128 -4.01 -2.87 -8.53
N ALA A 129 -4.22 -3.39 -7.32
CA ALA A 129 -4.80 -4.73 -7.13
C ALA A 129 -6.23 -4.80 -7.67
N ASN A 130 -7.06 -3.80 -7.38
CA ASN A 130 -8.43 -3.74 -7.91
C ASN A 130 -8.45 -3.55 -9.43
N LEU A 131 -7.55 -2.71 -9.97
CA LEU A 131 -7.41 -2.52 -11.41
C LEU A 131 -7.05 -3.81 -12.16
N LEU A 132 -6.24 -4.68 -11.54
CA LEU A 132 -5.78 -5.94 -12.15
C LEU A 132 -6.74 -7.11 -11.93
N GLY A 133 -7.46 -7.15 -10.81
CA GLY A 133 -8.20 -8.33 -10.36
C GLY A 133 -9.69 -8.16 -10.19
N SER A 134 -10.24 -6.92 -10.27
CA SER A 134 -11.62 -6.63 -9.96
C SER A 134 -12.29 -5.75 -11.02
N THR A 135 -13.40 -5.11 -10.68
CA THR A 135 -14.16 -4.22 -11.55
C THR A 135 -13.70 -2.76 -11.43
N ILE A 136 -14.06 -1.93 -12.42
CA ILE A 136 -13.79 -0.48 -12.38
C ILE A 136 -14.47 0.19 -11.18
N VAL A 137 -15.59 -0.35 -10.75
CA VAL A 137 -16.33 0.14 -9.59
C VAL A 137 -15.54 -0.11 -8.31
N ASP A 138 -15.03 -1.32 -8.12
CA ASP A 138 -14.13 -1.66 -7.01
C ASP A 138 -12.85 -0.81 -7.00
N VAL A 139 -12.33 -0.42 -8.18
CA VAL A 139 -11.18 0.49 -8.26
C VAL A 139 -11.50 1.81 -7.59
N ILE A 140 -12.71 2.34 -7.75
CA ILE A 140 -13.11 3.63 -7.17
C ILE A 140 -13.49 3.47 -5.71
N PHE A 141 -14.50 2.64 -5.42
CA PHE A 141 -15.08 2.52 -4.07
C PHE A 141 -14.14 1.79 -3.10
N GLY A 142 -13.49 0.71 -3.54
CA GLY A 142 -12.52 -0.02 -2.71
C GLY A 142 -11.29 0.82 -2.38
N THR A 143 -10.77 1.57 -3.35
CA THR A 143 -9.64 2.49 -3.08
C THR A 143 -10.04 3.64 -2.17
N LEU A 144 -11.26 4.19 -2.32
CA LEU A 144 -11.78 5.23 -1.44
C LEU A 144 -11.97 4.71 -0.01
N ALA A 145 -12.55 3.51 0.15
CA ALA A 145 -12.72 2.87 1.44
C ALA A 145 -11.38 2.66 2.15
N THR A 146 -10.39 2.12 1.44
CA THR A 146 -9.02 1.92 1.95
C THR A 146 -8.33 3.24 2.32
N LEU A 147 -8.51 4.31 1.52
CA LEU A 147 -7.97 5.62 1.83
C LEU A 147 -8.55 6.18 3.14
N LEU A 148 -9.88 6.18 3.28
CA LEU A 148 -10.56 6.66 4.49
C LEU A 148 -10.14 5.83 5.71
N ALA A 149 -10.09 4.51 5.57
CA ALA A 149 -9.63 3.60 6.60
C ALA A 149 -8.21 3.92 7.05
N CYS A 150 -7.25 4.02 6.13
CA CYS A 150 -5.86 4.30 6.44
C CYS A 150 -5.66 5.66 7.12
N VAL A 151 -6.39 6.70 6.70
CA VAL A 151 -6.33 8.03 7.33
C VAL A 151 -6.81 7.98 8.78
N VAL A 152 -7.92 7.28 9.05
CA VAL A 152 -8.44 7.14 10.42
C VAL A 152 -7.55 6.22 11.26
N THR A 153 -7.05 5.12 10.70
CA THR A 153 -6.04 4.25 11.34
C THR A 153 -4.81 5.05 11.78
N TYR A 154 -4.29 5.94 10.91
CA TYR A 154 -3.17 6.81 11.26
C TYR A 154 -3.51 7.77 12.42
N LYS A 155 -4.71 8.34 12.45
CA LYS A 155 -5.17 9.19 13.57
C LYS A 155 -5.27 8.41 14.87
N LEU A 156 -5.67 7.15 14.82
CA LEU A 156 -5.79 6.25 15.97
C LEU A 156 -4.49 5.54 16.37
N ARG A 157 -3.36 5.84 15.71
CA ARG A 157 -2.07 5.16 15.93
C ARG A 157 -1.58 5.12 17.38
N ASN A 158 -1.96 6.11 18.19
CA ASN A 158 -1.54 6.22 19.58
C ASN A 158 -2.53 5.53 20.55
N VAL A 159 -3.70 5.11 20.07
CA VAL A 159 -4.71 4.44 20.91
C VAL A 159 -4.37 2.95 20.98
N ARG A 160 -3.96 2.51 22.16
CA ARG A 160 -3.56 1.11 22.40
C ARG A 160 -4.46 0.50 23.46
N PHE A 161 -5.02 -0.67 23.18
CA PHE A 161 -5.77 -1.47 24.13
C PHE A 161 -4.93 -2.68 24.55
N LYS A 162 -4.55 -2.77 25.83
CA LYS A 162 -3.63 -3.80 26.36
C LYS A 162 -2.33 -3.92 25.52
N GLY A 163 -1.79 -2.81 25.04
CA GLY A 163 -0.58 -2.79 24.22
C GLY A 163 -0.78 -3.19 22.74
N LEU A 164 -2.02 -3.52 22.34
CA LEU A 164 -2.35 -3.90 20.96
C LEU A 164 -3.03 -2.75 20.20
N ALA A 165 -2.84 -2.72 18.89
CA ALA A 165 -3.41 -1.69 18.00
C ALA A 165 -4.87 -2.00 17.60
N LEU A 166 -5.69 -2.53 18.52
CA LEU A 166 -7.07 -2.96 18.24
C LEU A 166 -7.96 -1.80 17.78
N ALA A 167 -7.85 -0.62 18.40
CA ALA A 167 -8.64 0.54 17.98
C ALA A 167 -8.31 1.00 16.56
N ALA A 168 -7.04 0.85 16.15
CA ALA A 168 -6.59 1.21 14.82
C ALA A 168 -6.96 0.18 13.74
N SER A 169 -7.39 -1.04 14.11
CA SER A 169 -7.86 -2.06 13.17
C SER A 169 -9.35 -1.94 12.83
N LEU A 170 -10.13 -1.19 13.59
CA LEU A 170 -11.57 -1.04 13.36
C LEU A 170 -11.95 -0.19 12.12
N PRO A 171 -11.25 0.91 11.80
CA PRO A 171 -11.60 1.72 10.64
C PRO A 171 -11.66 0.93 9.32
N PRO A 172 -10.68 0.10 8.94
CA PRO A 172 -10.78 -0.72 7.73
C PRO A 172 -12.03 -1.62 7.75
N VAL A 173 -12.33 -2.25 8.87
CA VAL A 173 -13.51 -3.11 9.02
C VAL A 173 -14.80 -2.32 8.77
N LEU A 174 -14.93 -1.14 9.38
CA LEU A 174 -16.15 -0.31 9.28
C LEU A 174 -16.32 0.29 7.88
N PHE A 175 -15.27 0.90 7.32
CA PHE A 175 -15.37 1.53 6.01
C PHE A 175 -15.62 0.51 4.90
N ASN A 176 -14.92 -0.62 4.90
CA ASN A 176 -15.14 -1.66 3.90
C ASN A 176 -16.51 -2.32 4.06
N ALA A 177 -16.93 -2.66 5.27
CA ALA A 177 -18.25 -3.24 5.51
C ALA A 177 -19.38 -2.35 4.99
N VAL A 178 -19.29 -1.03 5.20
CA VAL A 178 -20.33 -0.09 4.76
C VAL A 178 -20.23 0.18 3.25
N ILE A 179 -19.05 0.60 2.76
CA ILE A 179 -18.89 1.05 1.38
C ILE A 179 -19.02 -0.12 0.41
N ILE A 180 -18.27 -1.20 0.64
CA ILE A 180 -18.30 -2.38 -0.24
C ILE A 180 -19.58 -3.19 -0.06
N GLY A 181 -20.15 -3.26 1.16
CA GLY A 181 -21.42 -3.91 1.40
C GLY A 181 -22.58 -3.27 0.62
N ILE A 182 -22.62 -1.93 0.56
CA ILE A 182 -23.59 -1.18 -0.26
C ILE A 182 -23.29 -1.36 -1.74
N GLU A 183 -22.01 -1.27 -2.15
CA GLU A 183 -21.58 -1.45 -3.52
C GLU A 183 -22.06 -2.78 -4.09
N ILE A 184 -21.82 -3.90 -3.38
CA ILE A 184 -22.24 -5.23 -3.80
C ILE A 184 -23.77 -5.31 -3.91
N ALA A 185 -24.50 -4.80 -2.91
CA ALA A 185 -25.96 -4.88 -2.89
C ALA A 185 -26.61 -4.09 -4.03
N VAL A 186 -26.04 -2.93 -4.41
CA VAL A 186 -26.63 -2.03 -5.43
C VAL A 186 -26.22 -2.42 -6.84
N LEU A 187 -24.94 -2.78 -7.03
CA LEU A 187 -24.38 -2.96 -8.38
C LEU A 187 -24.27 -4.42 -8.79
N PHE A 188 -24.29 -5.35 -7.84
CA PHE A 188 -24.20 -6.79 -8.08
C PHE A 188 -25.31 -7.54 -7.32
N PRO A 189 -26.60 -7.17 -7.53
CA PRO A 189 -27.71 -7.85 -6.85
C PRO A 189 -27.77 -9.31 -7.28
N ASP A 190 -28.04 -10.20 -6.30
CA ASP A 190 -28.26 -11.63 -6.59
C ASP A 190 -29.63 -11.80 -7.27
N PRO A 191 -29.66 -12.27 -8.54
CA PRO A 191 -30.93 -12.47 -9.28
C PRO A 191 -31.86 -13.48 -8.63
N SER A 192 -31.32 -14.38 -7.81
CA SER A 192 -32.11 -15.42 -7.11
C SER A 192 -32.75 -14.93 -5.81
N SER A 193 -32.31 -13.76 -5.32
CA SER A 193 -32.78 -13.19 -4.04
C SER A 193 -33.95 -12.24 -4.26
N SER A 194 -35.08 -12.52 -3.62
CA SER A 194 -36.24 -11.60 -3.51
C SER A 194 -36.10 -10.65 -2.31
N ALA A 195 -34.95 -10.59 -1.65
CA ALA A 195 -34.76 -9.78 -0.46
C ALA A 195 -34.79 -8.28 -0.81
N PRO A 196 -35.37 -7.43 0.05
CA PRO A 196 -35.32 -5.98 -0.14
C PRO A 196 -33.87 -5.45 -0.07
N LEU A 197 -33.59 -4.37 -0.82
CA LEU A 197 -32.24 -3.79 -0.95
C LEU A 197 -31.55 -3.51 0.40
N TRP A 198 -32.26 -2.98 1.38
CA TRP A 198 -31.71 -2.70 2.71
C TRP A 198 -31.18 -3.97 3.40
N LEU A 199 -31.88 -5.11 3.23
CA LEU A 199 -31.44 -6.38 3.78
C LEU A 199 -30.20 -6.90 3.06
N ALA A 200 -30.14 -6.77 1.73
CA ALA A 200 -28.97 -7.10 0.94
C ALA A 200 -27.75 -6.27 1.36
N CYS A 201 -27.91 -4.96 1.62
CA CYS A 201 -26.83 -4.11 2.14
C CYS A 201 -26.30 -4.61 3.49
N ILE A 202 -27.20 -4.99 4.41
CA ILE A 202 -26.81 -5.49 5.74
C ILE A 202 -26.07 -6.83 5.63
N THR A 203 -26.62 -7.78 4.88
CA THR A 203 -26.02 -9.12 4.75
C THR A 203 -24.65 -9.08 4.08
N ASN A 204 -24.50 -8.32 2.98
CA ASN A 204 -23.22 -8.12 2.33
C ASN A 204 -22.24 -7.36 3.24
N GLY A 205 -22.69 -6.31 3.93
CA GLY A 205 -21.87 -5.57 4.88
C GLY A 205 -21.34 -6.43 6.03
N ILE A 206 -22.18 -7.33 6.58
CA ILE A 206 -21.75 -8.29 7.60
C ILE A 206 -20.73 -9.27 7.03
N SER A 207 -20.95 -9.81 5.83
CA SER A 207 -20.02 -10.75 5.18
C SER A 207 -18.64 -10.11 4.96
N VAL A 208 -18.61 -8.91 4.37
CA VAL A 208 -17.36 -8.12 4.19
C VAL A 208 -16.73 -7.81 5.53
N GLY A 209 -17.52 -7.35 6.53
CA GLY A 209 -17.05 -7.00 7.86
C GLY A 209 -16.38 -8.18 8.59
N ILE A 210 -16.90 -9.40 8.46
CA ILE A 210 -16.28 -10.60 9.03
C ILE A 210 -14.92 -10.88 8.37
N GLY A 211 -14.84 -10.80 7.04
CA GLY A 211 -13.58 -10.96 6.31
C GLY A 211 -12.53 -9.93 6.71
N GLU A 212 -12.94 -8.68 6.87
CA GLU A 212 -12.08 -7.57 7.30
C GLU A 212 -11.65 -7.70 8.77
N LEU A 213 -12.51 -8.21 9.66
CA LEU A 213 -12.11 -8.53 11.04
C LEU A 213 -10.98 -9.55 11.07
N ILE A 214 -11.05 -10.59 10.26
CA ILE A 214 -9.97 -11.58 10.16
C ILE A 214 -8.70 -10.92 9.61
N SER A 215 -8.80 -10.19 8.52
CA SER A 215 -7.65 -9.59 7.83
C SER A 215 -7.01 -8.47 8.64
N CYS A 216 -7.78 -7.49 9.08
CA CYS A 216 -7.23 -6.30 9.75
C CYS A 216 -7.05 -6.51 11.25
N THR A 217 -8.03 -7.11 11.94
CA THR A 217 -7.93 -7.22 13.41
C THR A 217 -7.05 -8.40 13.83
N VAL A 218 -7.16 -9.55 13.17
CA VAL A 218 -6.32 -10.69 13.54
C VAL A 218 -4.94 -10.57 12.88
N LEU A 219 -4.88 -10.60 11.55
CA LEU A 219 -3.60 -10.61 10.82
C LEU A 219 -2.89 -9.25 10.90
N GLY A 220 -3.60 -8.13 10.79
CA GLY A 220 -3.01 -6.80 10.84
C GLY A 220 -2.44 -6.45 12.22
N VAL A 221 -3.15 -6.75 13.31
CA VAL A 221 -2.64 -6.52 14.68
C VAL A 221 -1.44 -7.44 14.97
N LEU A 222 -1.47 -8.69 14.48
CA LEU A 222 -0.34 -9.60 14.58
C LEU A 222 0.88 -9.05 13.82
N LEU A 223 0.68 -8.54 12.60
CA LEU A 223 1.73 -7.92 11.80
C LEU A 223 2.37 -6.73 12.54
N VAL A 224 1.55 -5.83 13.09
CA VAL A 224 2.05 -4.69 13.89
C VAL A 224 2.87 -5.18 15.08
N LYS A 225 2.38 -6.18 15.81
CA LYS A 225 3.09 -6.77 16.97
C LYS A 225 4.43 -7.39 16.56
N ILE A 226 4.49 -8.09 15.43
CA ILE A 226 5.74 -8.67 14.91
C ILE A 226 6.73 -7.55 14.55
N ILE A 227 6.29 -6.48 13.89
CA ILE A 227 7.16 -5.35 13.54
C ILE A 227 7.68 -4.65 14.81
N GLU A 228 6.83 -4.44 15.81
CA GLU A 228 7.20 -3.78 17.07
C GLU A 228 8.17 -4.63 17.92
N SER A 229 8.03 -5.97 17.91
CA SER A 229 8.85 -6.89 18.68
C SER A 229 10.22 -7.16 18.05
N ASN A 230 10.35 -7.04 16.74
CA ASN A 230 11.59 -7.31 16.02
C ASN A 230 12.40 -6.03 15.78
N ALA A 231 13.58 -5.92 16.39
CA ALA A 231 14.44 -4.74 16.28
C ALA A 231 14.88 -4.42 14.85
N SER A 232 15.06 -5.42 13.99
CA SER A 232 15.45 -5.24 12.59
C SER A 232 14.29 -4.70 11.76
N LEU A 233 13.08 -5.27 11.91
CA LEU A 233 11.87 -4.78 11.23
C LEU A 233 11.52 -3.37 11.71
N ARG A 234 11.61 -3.12 13.01
CA ARG A 234 11.35 -1.80 13.57
C ARG A 234 12.26 -0.72 12.97
N LYS A 235 13.55 -1.01 12.73
CA LYS A 235 14.46 -0.09 12.04
C LYS A 235 14.03 0.22 10.60
N VAL A 236 13.45 -0.75 9.91
CA VAL A 236 12.98 -0.57 8.53
C VAL A 236 11.69 0.25 8.49
N PHE A 237 10.72 -0.06 9.36
CA PHE A 237 9.39 0.53 9.30
C PHE A 237 9.22 1.82 10.12
N VAL A 238 9.93 1.98 11.25
CA VAL A 238 9.73 3.10 12.19
C VAL A 238 10.84 4.14 12.10
N ALA A 239 12.05 3.79 11.58
CA ALA A 239 13.15 4.74 11.45
C ALA A 239 12.89 5.72 10.30
N ALA A 240 12.58 6.94 10.64
CA ALA A 240 12.61 8.12 9.77
C ALA A 240 13.87 8.94 10.02
#